data_5b53fbd7e3d0c13fe7a0fa822994595a
#
_entry.id   5b53fbd7e3d0c13fe7a0fa822994595a
#
_cell.length_a   1.000
_cell.length_b   1.000
_cell.length_c   1.000
_cell.angle_alpha   90.00
_cell.angle_beta   90.00
_cell.angle_gamma   90.00
#
_symmetry.space_group_name_H-M   'P 1'
#
loop_
_entity.id
_entity.type
_entity.pdbx_description
1 polymer ?
#
loop_
_entity_poly.entity_id
_entity_poly.type
_entity_poly.pdbx_seq_one_letter_code
_entity_poly.pdbx_strand_id
1 'polypeptide(L)'
;FLYLAYTAPHWPHQAHEEDIDKYRGKYSMGWDQLRQSRYERQIKLGLFEEKHRLSPRDSKVPAWTSLKPEKQKEMDLRMAVYAAMIDRVDRNIGKLISVLKKQDLFDSTLILFMSDNGACAEGETLGRGNIFDVKKRNLEINNNYGAAWANASSTPFRLYKHYTHEGGSATPFIMHWPKGIKSQRKWYRHSAQVLDVVPTLLEVCGVAYPETYQGHELYPLRGISLTPSFSAKPLTRTKPMFSEHENNAFMIDGSWKLVGKGVATPKGPDIKKWELYNLKDDRTELKNLAQTENQRLKEMADSWHAWSLEDKVYPKPSGKKKKRKN
;
A
#
# COMPACT_ATOMS: atom_id res chain seq x y z
N PHE A 1 -12.08 -18.14 12.53
CA PHE A 1 -11.66 -16.91 11.84
C PHE A 1 -11.14 -15.91 12.86
N LEU A 2 -9.98 -15.33 12.59
CA LEU A 2 -9.36 -14.28 13.41
C LEU A 2 -8.97 -13.11 12.51
N TYR A 3 -9.39 -11.90 12.87
CA TYR A 3 -8.98 -10.66 12.22
C TYR A 3 -8.17 -9.82 13.21
N LEU A 4 -6.87 -9.63 12.93
CA LEU A 4 -5.95 -8.85 13.73
C LEU A 4 -5.69 -7.51 13.05
N ALA A 5 -6.41 -6.48 13.44
CA ALA A 5 -6.26 -5.12 12.93
C ALA A 5 -5.24 -4.34 13.77
N TYR A 6 -3.96 -4.42 13.40
CA TYR A 6 -2.94 -3.58 14.01
C TYR A 6 -3.08 -2.13 13.56
N THR A 7 -3.04 -1.19 14.50
CA THR A 7 -2.94 0.25 14.17
C THR A 7 -1.51 0.66 13.84
N ALA A 8 -0.52 -0.03 14.41
CA ALA A 8 0.89 0.14 14.05
C ALA A 8 1.15 -0.39 12.63
N PRO A 9 2.00 0.30 11.84
CA PRO A 9 2.86 1.42 12.22
C PRO A 9 2.30 2.81 11.86
N HIS A 10 0.97 3.01 11.83
CA HIS A 10 0.39 4.34 11.58
C HIS A 10 0.80 5.32 12.69
N TRP A 11 0.90 6.60 12.35
CA TRP A 11 1.13 7.63 13.37
C TRP A 11 -0.08 7.75 14.34
N PRO A 12 0.10 8.24 15.57
CA PRO A 12 1.34 8.77 16.17
C PRO A 12 2.39 7.70 16.43
N HIS A 13 3.64 7.96 16.00
CA HIS A 13 4.73 7.01 16.16
C HIS A 13 5.18 6.96 17.63
N GLN A 14 5.02 5.79 18.24
CA GLN A 14 5.40 5.50 19.62
C GLN A 14 5.88 4.06 19.72
N ALA A 15 6.99 3.84 20.41
CA ALA A 15 7.51 2.50 20.66
C ALA A 15 8.19 2.44 22.05
N HIS A 16 8.41 1.23 22.53
CA HIS A 16 9.21 1.04 23.75
C HIS A 16 10.68 1.35 23.47
N GLU A 17 11.36 1.94 24.46
CA GLU A 17 12.77 2.35 24.33
C GLU A 17 13.66 1.17 23.91
N GLU A 18 13.48 0.02 24.55
CA GLU A 18 14.20 -1.23 24.23
C GLU A 18 14.08 -1.66 22.76
N ASP A 19 12.97 -1.32 22.11
CA ASP A 19 12.77 -1.62 20.68
C ASP A 19 13.40 -0.54 19.81
N ILE A 20 13.31 0.73 20.24
CA ILE A 20 13.94 1.86 19.53
C ILE A 20 15.45 1.70 19.50
N ASP A 21 16.07 1.31 20.63
CA ASP A 21 17.52 1.16 20.77
C ASP A 21 18.12 0.15 19.79
N LYS A 22 17.34 -0.84 19.33
CA LYS A 22 17.76 -1.76 18.27
C LYS A 22 18.00 -1.07 16.95
N TYR A 23 17.38 0.10 16.72
CA TYR A 23 17.33 0.78 15.43
C TYR A 23 18.02 2.14 15.44
N ARG A 24 18.40 2.70 16.60
CA ARG A 24 19.14 3.97 16.67
C ARG A 24 20.41 3.91 15.85
N GLY A 25 20.65 4.94 15.06
CA GLY A 25 21.82 5.07 14.20
C GLY A 25 21.80 4.25 12.92
N LYS A 26 20.83 3.32 12.76
CA LYS A 26 20.75 2.47 11.56
C LYS A 26 20.27 3.20 10.30
N TYR A 27 19.72 4.39 10.46
CA TYR A 27 19.21 5.20 9.35
C TYR A 27 20.00 6.48 9.12
N SER A 28 21.17 6.61 9.78
CA SER A 28 22.09 7.72 9.63
C SER A 28 22.67 7.88 8.22
N MET A 29 22.61 6.81 7.39
CA MET A 29 22.93 6.87 5.97
C MET A 29 21.93 7.72 5.16
N GLY A 30 20.75 7.97 5.71
CA GLY A 30 19.69 8.77 5.11
C GLY A 30 18.86 8.04 4.06
N TRP A 31 17.79 8.72 3.62
CA TRP A 31 16.82 8.14 2.70
C TRP A 31 17.34 7.86 1.30
N ASP A 32 18.29 8.66 0.79
CA ASP A 32 18.81 8.45 -0.55
C ASP A 32 19.57 7.12 -0.65
N GLN A 33 20.48 6.87 0.29
CA GLN A 33 21.24 5.63 0.35
C GLN A 33 20.35 4.44 0.76
N LEU A 34 19.41 4.65 1.68
CA LEU A 34 18.45 3.62 2.07
C LEU A 34 17.60 3.17 0.88
N ARG A 35 17.10 4.10 0.06
CA ARG A 35 16.32 3.77 -1.16
C ARG A 35 17.13 2.92 -2.12
N GLN A 36 18.38 3.30 -2.37
CA GLN A 36 19.28 2.56 -3.25
C GLN A 36 19.51 1.14 -2.73
N SER A 37 19.92 0.98 -1.47
CA SER A 37 20.21 -0.34 -0.88
C SER A 37 18.95 -1.23 -0.79
N ARG A 38 17.77 -0.66 -0.52
CA ARG A 38 16.51 -1.41 -0.55
C ARG A 38 16.18 -1.91 -1.95
N TYR A 39 16.33 -1.06 -2.96
CA TYR A 39 16.09 -1.42 -4.36
C TYR A 39 17.02 -2.55 -4.81
N GLU A 40 18.32 -2.44 -4.56
CA GLU A 40 19.31 -3.49 -4.87
C GLU A 40 18.95 -4.81 -4.18
N ARG A 41 18.56 -4.76 -2.91
CA ARG A 41 18.11 -5.95 -2.19
C ARG A 41 16.83 -6.55 -2.79
N GLN A 42 15.87 -5.72 -3.22
CA GLN A 42 14.65 -6.18 -3.86
C GLN A 42 14.93 -6.89 -5.20
N ILE A 43 15.88 -6.39 -6.00
CA ILE A 43 16.37 -7.06 -7.21
C ILE A 43 17.02 -8.39 -6.85
N LYS A 44 17.96 -8.40 -5.89
CA LYS A 44 18.63 -9.62 -5.44
C LYS A 44 17.66 -10.70 -4.94
N LEU A 45 16.58 -10.32 -4.29
CA LEU A 45 15.52 -11.21 -3.84
C LEU A 45 14.56 -11.66 -4.96
N GLY A 46 14.70 -11.12 -6.17
CA GLY A 46 13.82 -11.39 -7.30
C GLY A 46 12.43 -10.78 -7.16
N LEU A 47 12.24 -9.82 -6.25
CA LEU A 47 10.97 -9.11 -6.09
C LEU A 47 10.70 -8.19 -7.28
N PHE A 48 11.73 -7.53 -7.77
CA PHE A 48 11.73 -6.73 -9.00
C PHE A 48 12.78 -7.22 -9.98
N GLU A 49 12.59 -6.87 -11.24
CA GLU A 49 13.55 -7.08 -12.32
C GLU A 49 14.33 -5.76 -12.56
N GLU A 50 15.55 -5.82 -13.04
CA GLU A 50 16.41 -4.65 -13.26
C GLU A 50 15.79 -3.61 -14.21
N LYS A 51 14.91 -4.05 -15.13
CA LYS A 51 14.16 -3.13 -16.00
C LYS A 51 13.23 -2.19 -15.24
N HIS A 52 12.77 -2.59 -14.05
CA HIS A 52 11.93 -1.76 -13.17
C HIS A 52 12.82 -0.82 -12.33
N ARG A 53 13.25 0.27 -12.94
CA ARG A 53 14.22 1.19 -12.35
C ARG A 53 13.71 1.83 -11.06
N LEU A 54 14.64 2.19 -10.17
CA LEU A 54 14.32 2.98 -8.98
C LEU A 54 13.76 4.34 -9.38
N SER A 55 12.62 4.72 -8.81
CA SER A 55 12.05 6.05 -9.03
C SER A 55 12.96 7.15 -8.45
N PRO A 56 12.99 8.35 -9.01
CA PRO A 56 13.68 9.50 -8.42
C PRO A 56 13.17 9.78 -7.00
N ARG A 57 14.00 10.41 -6.17
CA ARG A 57 13.53 10.99 -4.91
C ARG A 57 12.40 11.99 -5.20
N ASP A 58 11.37 12.01 -4.38
CA ASP A 58 10.29 13.00 -4.48
C ASP A 58 10.87 14.41 -4.47
N SER A 59 10.45 15.24 -5.42
CA SER A 59 10.97 16.62 -5.58
C SER A 59 10.76 17.52 -4.37
N LYS A 60 9.80 17.19 -3.48
CA LYS A 60 9.55 17.89 -2.22
C LYS A 60 10.50 17.48 -1.11
N VAL A 61 11.21 16.37 -1.27
CA VAL A 61 12.13 15.83 -0.27
C VAL A 61 13.53 16.37 -0.50
N PRO A 62 14.13 17.06 0.47
CA PRO A 62 15.50 17.57 0.35
C PRO A 62 16.51 16.40 0.26
N ALA A 63 17.68 16.65 -0.30
CA ALA A 63 18.78 15.72 -0.22
C ALA A 63 19.18 15.51 1.25
N TRP A 64 19.46 14.26 1.65
CA TRP A 64 19.90 13.98 3.01
C TRP A 64 21.10 14.81 3.42
N THR A 65 22.07 14.96 2.50
CA THR A 65 23.30 15.73 2.72
C THR A 65 23.10 17.23 2.88
N SER A 66 21.93 17.76 2.54
CA SER A 66 21.60 19.17 2.75
C SER A 66 21.06 19.47 4.14
N LEU A 67 20.79 18.45 4.95
CA LEU A 67 20.32 18.63 6.32
C LEU A 67 21.47 18.90 7.28
N LYS A 68 21.22 19.76 8.28
CA LYS A 68 22.13 19.96 9.41
C LYS A 68 22.27 18.67 10.22
N PRO A 69 23.43 18.41 10.88
CA PRO A 69 23.66 17.18 11.65
C PRO A 69 22.60 16.88 12.71
N GLU A 70 22.08 17.91 13.38
CA GLU A 70 21.04 17.77 14.41
C GLU A 70 19.73 17.27 13.79
N LYS A 71 19.38 17.76 12.60
CA LYS A 71 18.20 17.33 11.87
C LYS A 71 18.38 15.91 11.34
N GLN A 72 19.56 15.52 10.89
CA GLN A 72 19.85 14.13 10.49
C GLN A 72 19.68 13.17 11.67
N LYS A 73 20.16 13.53 12.87
CA LYS A 73 19.94 12.73 14.10
C LYS A 73 18.46 12.61 14.45
N GLU A 74 17.70 13.69 14.34
CA GLU A 74 16.26 13.65 14.54
C GLU A 74 15.57 12.72 13.54
N MET A 75 15.94 12.82 12.26
CA MET A 75 15.35 11.98 11.21
C MET A 75 15.73 10.51 11.35
N ASP A 76 16.96 10.18 11.74
CA ASP A 76 17.35 8.81 12.10
C ASP A 76 16.44 8.26 13.21
N LEU A 77 16.22 9.03 14.29
CA LEU A 77 15.36 8.62 15.39
C LEU A 77 13.90 8.42 14.94
N ARG A 78 13.36 9.29 14.07
CA ARG A 78 12.00 9.12 13.54
C ARG A 78 11.84 7.78 12.83
N MET A 79 12.81 7.40 12.01
CA MET A 79 12.77 6.11 11.30
C MET A 79 13.06 4.95 12.25
N ALA A 80 13.91 5.12 13.27
CA ALA A 80 14.16 4.11 14.30
C ALA A 80 12.88 3.79 15.09
N VAL A 81 12.08 4.80 15.48
CA VAL A 81 10.79 4.60 16.15
C VAL A 81 9.80 3.86 15.24
N TYR A 82 9.69 4.23 13.99
CA TYR A 82 8.84 3.54 13.02
C TYR A 82 9.25 2.07 12.85
N ALA A 83 10.54 1.79 12.70
CA ALA A 83 11.06 0.43 12.59
C ALA A 83 10.79 -0.40 13.85
N ALA A 84 10.91 0.22 15.04
CA ALA A 84 10.60 -0.40 16.32
C ALA A 84 9.12 -0.80 16.44
N MET A 85 8.19 0.02 15.89
CA MET A 85 6.77 -0.33 15.83
C MET A 85 6.55 -1.59 14.98
N ILE A 86 7.20 -1.68 13.81
CA ILE A 86 7.10 -2.85 12.92
C ILE A 86 7.70 -4.08 13.60
N ASP A 87 8.87 -3.97 14.25
CA ASP A 87 9.49 -5.07 15.01
C ASP A 87 8.56 -5.61 16.10
N ARG A 88 7.82 -4.73 16.78
CA ARG A 88 6.84 -5.13 17.79
C ARG A 88 5.66 -5.90 17.19
N VAL A 89 5.14 -5.45 16.03
CA VAL A 89 4.10 -6.18 15.27
C VAL A 89 4.61 -7.55 14.86
N ASP A 90 5.80 -7.63 14.28
CA ASP A 90 6.40 -8.91 13.85
C ASP A 90 6.56 -9.90 15.02
N ARG A 91 7.05 -9.44 16.16
CA ARG A 91 7.15 -10.28 17.37
C ARG A 91 5.78 -10.76 17.88
N ASN A 92 4.74 -9.95 17.78
CA ASN A 92 3.40 -10.37 18.17
C ASN A 92 2.84 -11.41 17.20
N ILE A 93 3.08 -11.27 15.91
CA ILE A 93 2.75 -12.30 14.91
C ILE A 93 3.53 -13.59 15.22
N GLY A 94 4.80 -13.49 15.58
CA GLY A 94 5.62 -14.63 15.99
C GLY A 94 5.03 -15.39 17.19
N LYS A 95 4.46 -14.67 18.17
CA LYS A 95 3.75 -15.31 19.31
C LYS A 95 2.51 -16.08 18.83
N LEU A 96 1.70 -15.49 17.96
CA LEU A 96 0.54 -16.16 17.39
C LEU A 96 0.95 -17.43 16.63
N ILE A 97 1.95 -17.34 15.78
CA ILE A 97 2.49 -18.50 15.05
C ILE A 97 2.96 -19.59 16.01
N SER A 98 3.61 -19.21 17.11
CA SER A 98 4.05 -20.16 18.14
C SER A 98 2.87 -20.89 18.81
N VAL A 99 1.76 -20.18 19.07
CA VAL A 99 0.53 -20.80 19.59
C VAL A 99 -0.06 -21.77 18.58
N LEU A 100 -0.18 -21.37 17.30
CA LEU A 100 -0.70 -22.25 16.24
C LEU A 100 0.14 -23.53 16.09
N LYS A 101 1.47 -23.42 16.18
CA LYS A 101 2.38 -24.57 16.16
C LYS A 101 2.19 -25.49 17.36
N LYS A 102 2.05 -24.95 18.57
CA LYS A 102 1.80 -25.74 19.80
C LYS A 102 0.48 -26.49 19.77
N GLN A 103 -0.48 -26.01 19.00
CA GLN A 103 -1.82 -26.61 18.86
C GLN A 103 -1.94 -27.46 17.59
N ASP A 104 -0.86 -27.73 16.87
CA ASP A 104 -0.82 -28.45 15.59
C ASP A 104 -1.76 -27.86 14.51
N LEU A 105 -2.07 -26.56 14.61
CA LEU A 105 -2.95 -25.85 13.70
C LEU A 105 -2.22 -25.08 12.60
N PHE A 106 -0.90 -24.83 12.73
CA PHE A 106 -0.15 -23.96 11.86
C PHE A 106 -0.23 -24.36 10.38
N ASP A 107 -0.06 -25.66 10.08
CA ASP A 107 -0.07 -26.16 8.72
C ASP A 107 -1.45 -26.12 8.06
N SER A 108 -2.52 -26.19 8.87
CA SER A 108 -3.92 -26.15 8.42
C SER A 108 -4.54 -24.74 8.45
N THR A 109 -3.79 -23.73 8.88
CA THR A 109 -4.27 -22.33 8.96
C THR A 109 -3.80 -21.53 7.75
N LEU A 110 -4.74 -20.92 7.01
CA LEU A 110 -4.44 -19.89 6.03
C LEU A 110 -4.17 -18.58 6.77
N ILE A 111 -2.96 -18.05 6.65
CA ILE A 111 -2.53 -16.77 7.20
C ILE A 111 -2.40 -15.76 6.06
N LEU A 112 -3.12 -14.66 6.15
CA LEU A 112 -3.01 -13.52 5.26
C LEU A 112 -2.35 -12.35 6.02
N PHE A 113 -1.31 -11.78 5.46
CA PHE A 113 -0.69 -10.54 5.96
C PHE A 113 -0.67 -9.51 4.85
N MET A 114 -1.18 -8.32 5.15
CA MET A 114 -1.21 -7.23 4.18
C MET A 114 -1.10 -5.86 4.85
N SER A 115 -0.67 -4.86 4.08
CA SER A 115 -0.86 -3.46 4.42
C SER A 115 -2.04 -2.91 3.61
N ASP A 116 -2.83 -2.05 4.23
CA ASP A 116 -4.04 -1.44 3.64
C ASP A 116 -3.72 -0.37 2.56
N ASN A 117 -2.60 0.31 2.71
CA ASN A 117 -2.11 1.32 1.76
C ASN A 117 -0.58 1.43 1.79
N GLY A 118 -0.05 2.25 0.90
CA GLY A 118 1.37 2.60 0.90
C GLY A 118 1.77 3.45 2.12
N ALA A 119 3.06 3.75 2.22
CA ALA A 119 3.64 4.49 3.34
C ALA A 119 2.94 5.83 3.60
N CYS A 120 2.72 6.16 4.87
CA CYS A 120 2.01 7.38 5.26
C CYS A 120 2.94 8.59 5.28
N ALA A 121 2.66 9.59 4.43
CA ALA A 121 3.41 10.83 4.32
C ALA A 121 2.73 12.02 5.02
N GLU A 122 1.70 11.75 5.81
CA GLU A 122 0.95 12.79 6.51
C GLU A 122 1.86 13.60 7.45
N GLY A 123 1.54 14.89 7.55
CA GLY A 123 2.35 15.85 8.30
C GLY A 123 3.20 16.73 7.40
N GLU A 124 4.43 16.98 7.77
CA GLU A 124 5.38 17.82 7.01
C GLU A 124 6.38 16.93 6.26
N THR A 125 7.15 17.53 5.36
CA THR A 125 8.16 16.80 4.59
C THR A 125 9.15 16.03 5.48
N LEU A 126 9.58 16.63 6.60
CA LEU A 126 10.53 16.04 7.55
C LEU A 126 9.86 15.53 8.84
N GLY A 127 8.55 15.34 8.81
CA GLY A 127 7.80 14.84 9.96
C GLY A 127 7.35 15.95 10.91
N ARG A 128 6.48 15.59 11.84
CA ARG A 128 5.87 16.48 12.83
C ARG A 128 5.96 15.86 14.22
N GLY A 129 5.77 16.69 15.25
CA GLY A 129 5.77 16.29 16.64
C GLY A 129 7.19 16.17 17.23
N ASN A 130 7.27 16.07 18.55
CA ASN A 130 8.55 15.93 19.27
C ASN A 130 8.93 14.45 19.39
N ILE A 131 9.76 13.95 18.49
CA ILE A 131 10.16 12.54 18.46
C ILE A 131 11.08 12.16 19.64
N PHE A 132 11.69 13.13 20.33
CA PHE A 132 12.52 12.87 21.49
C PHE A 132 11.69 12.56 22.75
N ASP A 133 10.38 12.77 22.72
CA ASP A 133 9.45 12.54 23.84
C ASP A 133 8.49 11.39 23.57
N VAL A 134 9.01 10.28 23.07
CA VAL A 134 8.20 9.08 22.73
C VAL A 134 7.68 8.33 23.96
N LYS A 135 8.19 8.64 25.19
CA LYS A 135 7.81 7.97 26.44
C LYS A 135 6.44 8.42 26.96
N LYS A 136 6.01 9.62 26.61
CA LYS A 136 4.70 10.12 27.01
C LYS A 136 3.62 9.44 26.18
N ARG A 137 2.85 8.55 26.80
CA ARG A 137 1.61 8.02 26.23
C ARG A 137 0.54 9.12 26.21
N ASN A 138 0.77 10.14 25.40
CA ASN A 138 -0.16 11.23 25.21
C ASN A 138 -0.81 11.10 23.84
N LEU A 139 -2.13 11.02 23.78
CA LEU A 139 -2.91 11.02 22.53
C LEU A 139 -2.75 12.32 21.73
N GLU A 140 -2.24 13.39 22.34
CA GLU A 140 -1.92 14.66 21.68
C GLU A 140 -0.59 14.62 20.91
N ILE A 141 0.21 13.55 21.05
CA ILE A 141 1.48 13.41 20.34
C ILE A 141 1.18 13.11 18.87
N ASN A 142 1.61 14.02 18.00
CA ASN A 142 1.42 13.97 16.55
C ASN A 142 2.71 13.52 15.84
N ASN A 143 3.47 12.62 16.47
CA ASN A 143 4.75 12.16 15.93
C ASN A 143 4.54 11.36 14.64
N ASN A 144 5.23 11.76 13.59
CA ASN A 144 5.32 11.03 12.34
C ASN A 144 6.70 11.23 11.69
N TYR A 145 6.99 10.49 10.65
CA TYR A 145 8.30 10.50 10.00
C TYR A 145 8.34 11.31 8.69
N GLY A 146 7.19 11.84 8.26
CA GLY A 146 7.07 12.73 7.12
C GLY A 146 7.25 12.08 5.75
N ALA A 147 7.07 12.91 4.72
CA ALA A 147 7.13 12.47 3.33
C ALA A 147 8.51 11.91 2.91
N ALA A 148 9.59 12.39 3.52
CA ALA A 148 10.93 11.92 3.21
C ALA A 148 11.10 10.41 3.48
N TRP A 149 10.72 9.97 4.68
CA TRP A 149 10.76 8.55 5.03
C TRP A 149 9.63 7.74 4.38
N ALA A 150 8.47 8.35 4.14
CA ALA A 150 7.41 7.67 3.40
C ALA A 150 7.86 7.34 1.96
N ASN A 151 8.55 8.25 1.28
CA ASN A 151 9.13 7.99 -0.03
C ASN A 151 10.19 6.87 0.02
N ALA A 152 11.00 6.81 1.07
CA ALA A 152 11.95 5.71 1.26
C ALA A 152 11.23 4.39 1.57
N SER A 153 10.16 4.41 2.35
CA SER A 153 9.37 3.23 2.69
C SER A 153 8.61 2.66 1.49
N SER A 154 8.24 3.48 0.52
CA SER A 154 7.58 3.07 -0.73
C SER A 154 8.54 2.62 -1.84
N THR A 155 9.86 2.53 -1.58
CA THR A 155 10.85 2.06 -2.56
C THR A 155 10.46 0.72 -3.19
N PRO A 156 10.53 0.57 -4.55
CA PRO A 156 11.16 1.44 -5.53
C PRO A 156 10.20 2.46 -6.15
N PHE A 157 8.96 2.48 -5.71
CA PHE A 157 7.88 3.26 -6.31
C PHE A 157 8.01 4.76 -6.03
N ARG A 158 7.34 5.54 -6.84
CA ARG A 158 7.10 6.96 -6.60
C ARG A 158 5.82 7.14 -5.77
N LEU A 159 5.75 8.25 -5.04
CA LEU A 159 4.59 8.61 -4.20
C LEU A 159 4.33 7.62 -3.05
N TYR A 160 3.18 7.74 -2.39
CA TYR A 160 2.85 7.08 -1.13
C TYR A 160 1.34 7.21 -0.86
N LYS A 161 0.86 6.82 0.31
CA LYS A 161 -0.55 6.97 0.74
C LYS A 161 -1.16 8.30 0.27
N HIS A 162 -2.43 8.36 0.00
CA HIS A 162 -3.26 9.35 -0.70
C HIS A 162 -3.21 9.25 -2.23
N TYR A 163 -2.08 8.86 -2.82
CA TYR A 163 -1.99 8.69 -4.26
C TYR A 163 -2.35 7.27 -4.66
N THR A 164 -2.94 7.14 -5.85
CA THR A 164 -3.30 5.83 -6.42
C THR A 164 -2.21 5.24 -7.33
N HIS A 165 -1.08 5.91 -7.41
CA HIS A 165 0.16 5.38 -8.00
C HIS A 165 0.71 4.21 -7.22
N GLU A 166 1.64 3.44 -7.81
CA GLU A 166 2.14 2.21 -7.17
C GLU A 166 2.66 2.42 -5.73
N GLY A 167 3.30 3.54 -5.42
CA GLY A 167 3.76 3.80 -4.06
C GLY A 167 2.65 3.99 -3.02
N GLY A 168 1.42 4.29 -3.45
CA GLY A 168 0.26 4.38 -2.58
C GLY A 168 -0.65 3.16 -2.62
N SER A 169 -0.66 2.40 -3.72
CA SER A 169 -1.59 1.29 -3.95
C SER A 169 -0.95 -0.10 -3.97
N ALA A 170 0.30 -0.24 -4.39
CA ALA A 170 1.00 -1.53 -4.42
C ALA A 170 1.64 -1.84 -3.08
N THR A 171 0.93 -2.56 -2.23
CA THR A 171 1.32 -2.86 -0.85
C THR A 171 1.77 -4.30 -0.69
N PRO A 172 2.54 -4.62 0.38
CA PRO A 172 2.88 -6.01 0.70
C PRO A 172 1.63 -6.85 0.92
N PHE A 173 1.61 -8.03 0.30
CA PHE A 173 0.61 -9.05 0.52
C PHE A 173 1.27 -10.43 0.57
N ILE A 174 1.06 -11.17 1.65
CA ILE A 174 1.62 -12.49 1.88
C ILE A 174 0.48 -13.45 2.20
N MET A 175 0.47 -14.60 1.52
CA MET A 175 -0.38 -15.74 1.86
C MET A 175 0.51 -16.91 2.30
N HIS A 176 0.19 -17.49 3.45
CA HIS A 176 0.89 -18.64 3.99
C HIS A 176 -0.11 -19.72 4.41
N TRP A 177 0.00 -20.90 3.82
CA TRP A 177 -0.82 -22.06 4.15
C TRP A 177 -0.14 -23.36 3.70
N PRO A 178 0.66 -24.01 4.54
CA PRO A 178 1.45 -25.18 4.16
C PRO A 178 0.65 -26.30 3.53
N LYS A 179 -0.52 -26.64 4.08
CA LYS A 179 -1.38 -27.69 3.52
C LYS A 179 -2.13 -27.29 2.25
N GLY A 180 -2.36 -26.00 2.00
CA GLY A 180 -3.19 -25.54 0.88
C GLY A 180 -2.42 -24.94 -0.28
N ILE A 181 -1.30 -24.25 -0.03
CA ILE A 181 -0.51 -23.59 -1.06
C ILE A 181 0.63 -24.49 -1.50
N LYS A 182 0.53 -25.04 -2.71
CA LYS A 182 1.52 -25.97 -3.29
C LYS A 182 2.78 -25.27 -3.79
N SER A 183 2.65 -24.04 -4.28
CA SER A 183 3.74 -23.24 -4.84
C SER A 183 4.40 -22.33 -3.80
N GLN A 184 5.02 -22.94 -2.77
CA GLN A 184 5.64 -22.20 -1.67
C GLN A 184 6.85 -21.40 -2.09
N ARG A 185 7.13 -20.28 -1.40
CA ARG A 185 8.31 -19.42 -1.55
C ARG A 185 8.49 -18.82 -2.96
N LYS A 186 7.37 -18.55 -3.68
CA LYS A 186 7.42 -17.94 -5.01
C LYS A 186 6.77 -16.57 -5.00
N TRP A 187 7.32 -15.68 -5.82
CA TRP A 187 6.68 -14.43 -6.16
C TRP A 187 5.53 -14.71 -7.14
N TYR A 188 4.33 -14.31 -6.77
CA TYR A 188 3.17 -14.36 -7.64
C TYR A 188 2.91 -12.95 -8.19
N ARG A 189 2.98 -12.81 -9.53
CA ARG A 189 3.09 -11.49 -10.19
C ARG A 189 1.79 -10.98 -10.82
N HIS A 190 0.67 -11.66 -10.59
CA HIS A 190 -0.61 -11.15 -11.03
C HIS A 190 -1.14 -10.11 -10.04
N SER A 191 -1.79 -9.07 -10.57
CA SER A 191 -2.40 -8.03 -9.76
C SER A 191 -3.57 -8.59 -8.94
N ALA A 192 -3.59 -8.26 -7.65
CA ALA A 192 -4.66 -8.56 -6.73
C ALA A 192 -5.07 -7.29 -5.98
N GLN A 193 -6.23 -7.30 -5.38
CA GLN A 193 -6.74 -6.19 -4.58
C GLN A 193 -7.47 -6.70 -3.34
N VAL A 194 -7.70 -5.82 -2.37
CA VAL A 194 -8.34 -6.21 -1.10
C VAL A 194 -9.72 -6.83 -1.31
N LEU A 195 -10.43 -6.46 -2.36
CA LEU A 195 -11.74 -7.05 -2.72
C LEU A 195 -11.65 -8.55 -3.04
N ASP A 196 -10.47 -9.07 -3.37
CA ASP A 196 -10.25 -10.48 -3.69
C ASP A 196 -10.14 -11.37 -2.43
N VAL A 197 -9.98 -10.77 -1.26
CA VAL A 197 -9.81 -11.51 0.01
C VAL A 197 -11.08 -12.28 0.36
N VAL A 198 -12.23 -11.60 0.34
CA VAL A 198 -13.51 -12.24 0.74
C VAL A 198 -13.88 -13.40 -0.18
N PRO A 199 -13.89 -13.28 -1.52
CA PRO A 199 -14.14 -14.44 -2.42
C PRO A 199 -13.17 -15.60 -2.17
N THR A 200 -11.89 -15.30 -1.90
CA THR A 200 -10.89 -16.32 -1.59
C THR A 200 -11.21 -17.07 -0.31
N LEU A 201 -11.57 -16.36 0.76
CA LEU A 201 -11.92 -16.98 2.04
C LEU A 201 -13.17 -17.82 1.92
N LEU A 202 -14.20 -17.36 1.22
CA LEU A 202 -15.44 -18.10 1.00
C LEU A 202 -15.16 -19.41 0.26
N GLU A 203 -14.37 -19.37 -0.82
CA GLU A 203 -14.01 -20.55 -1.58
C GLU A 203 -13.20 -21.53 -0.74
N VAL A 204 -12.19 -21.06 0.00
CA VAL A 204 -11.37 -21.92 0.88
C VAL A 204 -12.21 -22.59 1.97
N CYS A 205 -13.23 -21.89 2.49
CA CYS A 205 -14.12 -22.39 3.52
C CYS A 205 -15.29 -23.22 2.96
N GLY A 206 -15.47 -23.31 1.63
CA GLY A 206 -16.61 -23.98 1.01
C GLY A 206 -17.94 -23.31 1.31
N VAL A 207 -17.95 -21.98 1.49
CA VAL A 207 -19.14 -21.20 1.85
C VAL A 207 -19.61 -20.38 0.65
N ALA A 208 -20.87 -20.51 0.29
CA ALA A 208 -21.48 -19.66 -0.74
C ALA A 208 -21.73 -18.23 -0.20
N TYR A 209 -21.49 -17.24 -1.06
CA TYR A 209 -21.88 -15.85 -0.73
C TYR A 209 -23.41 -15.74 -0.83
N PRO A 210 -24.13 -15.30 0.23
CA PRO A 210 -25.58 -15.23 0.19
C PRO A 210 -26.08 -14.07 -0.66
N GLU A 211 -27.24 -14.20 -1.28
CA GLU A 211 -27.89 -13.10 -2.00
C GLU A 211 -28.51 -12.08 -1.04
N THR A 212 -28.95 -12.56 0.13
CA THR A 212 -29.56 -11.73 1.16
C THR A 212 -28.95 -12.01 2.54
N TYR A 213 -28.89 -11.00 3.40
CA TYR A 213 -28.51 -11.16 4.81
C TYR A 213 -29.42 -10.29 5.69
N GLN A 214 -30.02 -10.90 6.71
CA GLN A 214 -30.96 -10.24 7.62
C GLN A 214 -32.09 -9.45 6.92
N GLY A 215 -32.63 -9.99 5.83
CA GLY A 215 -33.71 -9.37 5.05
C GLY A 215 -33.27 -8.26 4.07
N HIS A 216 -31.97 -8.02 3.92
CA HIS A 216 -31.43 -7.05 2.99
C HIS A 216 -30.73 -7.74 1.83
N GLU A 217 -30.95 -7.28 0.61
CA GLU A 217 -30.18 -7.68 -0.55
C GLU A 217 -28.72 -7.26 -0.42
N LEU A 218 -27.78 -8.18 -0.73
CA LEU A 218 -26.36 -7.91 -0.69
C LEU A 218 -25.84 -7.48 -2.07
N TYR A 219 -24.90 -6.53 -2.05
CA TYR A 219 -24.16 -6.21 -3.27
C TYR A 219 -23.32 -7.43 -3.72
N PRO A 220 -23.27 -7.74 -5.03
CA PRO A 220 -22.45 -8.82 -5.52
C PRO A 220 -20.96 -8.56 -5.24
N LEU A 221 -20.21 -9.65 -5.00
CA LEU A 221 -18.76 -9.57 -4.83
C LEU A 221 -18.11 -8.99 -6.10
N ARG A 222 -17.26 -7.99 -5.93
CA ARG A 222 -16.52 -7.35 -7.03
C ARG A 222 -15.14 -7.96 -7.25
N GLY A 223 -14.61 -8.67 -6.25
CA GLY A 223 -13.33 -9.35 -6.31
C GLY A 223 -13.43 -10.73 -6.95
N ILE A 224 -12.28 -11.33 -7.20
CA ILE A 224 -12.13 -12.72 -7.66
C ILE A 224 -11.43 -13.54 -6.60
N SER A 225 -11.61 -14.86 -6.63
CA SER A 225 -10.84 -15.74 -5.75
C SER A 225 -9.37 -15.82 -6.18
N LEU A 226 -8.49 -15.81 -5.21
CA LEU A 226 -7.04 -15.97 -5.40
C LEU A 226 -6.60 -17.45 -5.33
N THR A 227 -7.51 -18.41 -5.13
CA THR A 227 -7.18 -19.84 -5.00
C THR A 227 -6.39 -20.42 -6.19
N PRO A 228 -6.56 -19.95 -7.46
CA PRO A 228 -5.70 -20.41 -8.55
C PRO A 228 -4.20 -20.15 -8.29
N SER A 229 -3.86 -19.06 -7.57
CA SER A 229 -2.47 -18.74 -7.21
C SER A 229 -1.83 -19.79 -6.30
N PHE A 230 -2.60 -20.55 -5.53
CA PHE A 230 -2.11 -21.61 -4.62
C PHE A 230 -1.38 -22.72 -5.37
N SER A 231 -1.67 -22.87 -6.65
CA SER A 231 -1.01 -23.83 -7.57
C SER A 231 -0.26 -23.10 -8.69
N ALA A 232 0.09 -21.83 -8.49
CA ALA A 232 0.77 -20.95 -9.47
C ALA A 232 0.02 -20.82 -10.81
N LYS A 233 -1.28 -21.05 -10.84
CA LYS A 233 -2.13 -20.82 -12.01
C LYS A 233 -2.40 -19.32 -12.17
N PRO A 234 -2.58 -18.81 -13.42
CA PRO A 234 -2.93 -17.42 -13.63
C PRO A 234 -4.31 -17.09 -13.03
N LEU A 235 -4.44 -15.84 -12.56
CA LEU A 235 -5.75 -15.28 -12.20
C LEU A 235 -6.44 -14.80 -13.48
N THR A 236 -7.68 -15.18 -13.66
CA THR A 236 -8.53 -14.69 -14.75
C THR A 236 -9.45 -13.63 -14.20
N ARG A 237 -9.21 -12.39 -14.60
CA ARG A 237 -10.03 -11.25 -14.22
C ARG A 237 -10.80 -10.77 -15.44
N THR A 238 -12.13 -10.83 -15.37
CA THR A 238 -13.03 -10.44 -16.46
C THR A 238 -13.35 -8.94 -16.47
N LYS A 239 -13.13 -8.27 -15.34
CA LYS A 239 -13.32 -6.83 -15.20
C LYS A 239 -12.04 -6.17 -14.73
N PRO A 240 -11.73 -4.95 -15.18
CA PRO A 240 -10.60 -4.17 -14.67
C PRO A 240 -10.72 -3.91 -13.17
N MET A 241 -9.61 -3.55 -12.55
CA MET A 241 -9.57 -3.03 -11.18
C MET A 241 -9.66 -1.50 -11.23
N PHE A 242 -10.51 -0.93 -10.41
CA PHE A 242 -10.73 0.51 -10.35
C PHE A 242 -10.52 1.03 -8.93
N SER A 243 -10.14 2.29 -8.83
CA SER A 243 -10.09 3.00 -7.55
C SER A 243 -10.28 4.50 -7.74
N GLU A 244 -10.83 5.13 -6.72
CA GLU A 244 -10.82 6.57 -6.51
C GLU A 244 -10.54 6.85 -5.04
N HIS A 245 -9.61 7.74 -4.76
CA HIS A 245 -9.29 8.19 -3.42
C HIS A 245 -8.84 9.65 -3.45
N GLU A 246 -9.58 10.53 -2.77
CA GLU A 246 -9.25 11.97 -2.67
C GLU A 246 -9.02 12.65 -4.04
N ASN A 247 -9.85 12.31 -5.02
CA ASN A 247 -9.75 12.74 -6.43
C ASN A 247 -8.58 12.13 -7.22
N ASN A 248 -7.73 11.33 -6.60
CA ASN A 248 -6.77 10.50 -7.32
C ASN A 248 -7.48 9.22 -7.77
N ALA A 249 -7.10 8.68 -8.90
CA ALA A 249 -7.78 7.50 -9.40
C ALA A 249 -6.85 6.59 -10.19
N PHE A 250 -7.19 5.32 -10.27
CA PHE A 250 -6.58 4.39 -11.23
C PHE A 250 -7.61 3.43 -11.84
N MET A 251 -7.22 2.87 -12.98
CA MET A 251 -7.76 1.66 -13.57
C MET A 251 -6.59 0.76 -13.96
N ILE A 252 -6.69 -0.54 -13.64
CA ILE A 252 -5.73 -1.55 -14.11
C ILE A 252 -6.49 -2.59 -14.93
N ASP A 253 -6.05 -2.77 -16.18
CA ASP A 253 -6.56 -3.79 -17.10
C ASP A 253 -5.39 -4.58 -17.68
N GLY A 254 -5.29 -5.85 -17.33
CA GLY A 254 -4.12 -6.66 -17.64
C GLY A 254 -2.84 -6.04 -17.09
N SER A 255 -1.92 -5.69 -17.98
CA SER A 255 -0.66 -5.00 -17.64
C SER A 255 -0.74 -3.48 -17.72
N TRP A 256 -1.84 -2.92 -18.20
CA TRP A 256 -1.97 -1.48 -18.36
C TRP A 256 -2.57 -0.82 -17.13
N LYS A 257 -1.97 0.28 -16.73
CA LYS A 257 -2.47 1.12 -15.63
C LYS A 257 -2.67 2.55 -16.13
N LEU A 258 -3.93 2.98 -16.09
CA LEU A 258 -4.33 4.38 -16.15
C LEU A 258 -4.32 4.91 -14.73
N VAL A 259 -3.65 6.02 -14.45
CA VAL A 259 -3.57 6.62 -13.11
C VAL A 259 -3.44 8.13 -13.20
N GLY A 260 -3.88 8.85 -12.19
CA GLY A 260 -3.67 10.29 -12.18
C GLY A 260 -4.02 10.96 -10.86
N LYS A 261 -3.43 12.14 -10.66
CA LYS A 261 -3.64 12.99 -9.48
C LYS A 261 -4.76 14.00 -9.74
N GLY A 262 -5.74 14.05 -8.84
CA GLY A 262 -6.83 15.03 -8.93
C GLY A 262 -7.62 14.93 -10.24
N VAL A 263 -7.69 13.74 -10.82
CA VAL A 263 -8.42 13.47 -12.07
C VAL A 263 -9.92 13.45 -11.88
N ALA A 264 -10.39 12.98 -10.72
CA ALA A 264 -11.80 12.90 -10.39
C ALA A 264 -12.32 14.28 -9.96
N THR A 265 -13.06 14.97 -10.83
CA THR A 265 -13.66 16.27 -10.52
C THR A 265 -15.18 16.15 -10.39
N PRO A 266 -15.90 17.13 -9.79
CA PRO A 266 -17.36 17.11 -9.72
C PRO A 266 -18.08 17.03 -11.08
N LYS A 267 -17.39 17.38 -12.16
CA LYS A 267 -17.92 17.37 -13.54
C LYS A 267 -17.52 16.11 -14.33
N GLY A 268 -16.84 15.17 -13.68
CA GLY A 268 -16.27 13.98 -14.32
C GLY A 268 -14.72 14.01 -14.35
N PRO A 269 -14.08 13.02 -14.95
CA PRO A 269 -12.62 12.94 -14.97
C PRO A 269 -11.99 14.00 -15.88
N ASP A 270 -10.89 14.60 -15.42
CA ASP A 270 -10.07 15.49 -16.23
C ASP A 270 -9.09 14.66 -17.05
N ILE A 271 -9.38 14.47 -18.33
CA ILE A 271 -8.58 13.61 -19.23
C ILE A 271 -7.12 14.04 -19.36
N LYS A 272 -6.83 15.34 -19.19
CA LYS A 272 -5.47 15.87 -19.30
C LYS A 272 -4.56 15.49 -18.15
N LYS A 273 -5.12 15.00 -17.04
CA LYS A 273 -4.39 14.62 -15.84
C LYS A 273 -4.07 13.13 -15.78
N TRP A 274 -4.56 12.34 -16.72
CA TRP A 274 -4.29 10.93 -16.78
C TRP A 274 -2.87 10.65 -17.28
N GLU A 275 -2.24 9.69 -16.64
CA GLU A 275 -0.97 9.08 -16.98
C GLU A 275 -1.25 7.62 -17.35
N LEU A 276 -0.50 7.05 -18.30
CA LEU A 276 -0.67 5.66 -18.74
C LEU A 276 0.65 4.91 -18.70
N TYR A 277 0.62 3.72 -18.08
CA TYR A 277 1.80 2.89 -17.87
C TYR A 277 1.55 1.44 -18.27
N ASN A 278 2.58 0.75 -18.78
CA ASN A 278 2.57 -0.70 -18.88
C ASN A 278 3.36 -1.30 -17.71
N LEU A 279 2.67 -1.82 -16.71
CA LEU A 279 3.27 -2.35 -15.49
C LEU A 279 4.14 -3.59 -15.71
N LYS A 280 4.00 -4.30 -16.85
CA LYS A 280 4.88 -5.40 -17.21
C LYS A 280 6.31 -4.92 -17.44
N ASP A 281 6.47 -3.71 -17.96
CA ASP A 281 7.76 -3.14 -18.34
C ASP A 281 8.21 -2.02 -17.42
N ASP A 282 7.25 -1.32 -16.78
CA ASP A 282 7.49 -0.15 -15.94
C ASP A 282 6.61 -0.17 -14.67
N ARG A 283 6.96 -1.03 -13.71
CA ARG A 283 6.30 -1.11 -12.39
C ARG A 283 6.46 0.15 -11.54
N THR A 284 7.41 1.00 -11.88
CA THR A 284 7.75 2.21 -11.11
C THR A 284 7.13 3.49 -11.69
N GLU A 285 6.36 3.34 -12.79
CA GLU A 285 5.59 4.45 -13.40
C GLU A 285 6.47 5.64 -13.81
N LEU A 286 7.58 5.37 -14.53
CA LEU A 286 8.56 6.39 -14.94
C LEU A 286 8.37 6.85 -16.40
N LYS A 287 7.82 5.99 -17.25
CA LYS A 287 7.61 6.27 -18.67
C LYS A 287 6.12 6.42 -18.97
N ASN A 288 5.63 7.65 -18.84
CA ASN A 288 4.24 7.95 -19.18
C ASN A 288 4.00 7.79 -20.69
N LEU A 289 3.12 6.87 -21.08
CA LEU A 289 2.76 6.53 -22.44
C LEU A 289 1.49 7.26 -22.94
N ALA A 290 0.95 8.19 -22.17
CA ALA A 290 -0.31 8.88 -22.49
C ALA A 290 -0.32 9.55 -23.86
N GLN A 291 0.82 10.06 -24.31
CA GLN A 291 0.92 10.74 -25.63
C GLN A 291 1.10 9.74 -26.78
N THR A 292 1.79 8.64 -26.57
CA THR A 292 2.07 7.64 -27.62
C THR A 292 0.95 6.60 -27.76
N GLU A 293 0.21 6.33 -26.68
CA GLU A 293 -0.89 5.38 -26.58
C GLU A 293 -2.23 6.10 -26.37
N ASN A 294 -2.46 7.19 -27.07
CA ASN A 294 -3.59 8.10 -26.86
C ASN A 294 -4.96 7.41 -26.99
N GLN A 295 -5.12 6.49 -27.96
CA GLN A 295 -6.35 5.75 -28.15
C GLN A 295 -6.66 4.87 -26.93
N ARG A 296 -5.66 4.12 -26.43
CA ARG A 296 -5.78 3.30 -25.22
C ARG A 296 -6.09 4.14 -23.98
N LEU A 297 -5.40 5.27 -23.83
CA LEU A 297 -5.68 6.19 -22.73
C LEU A 297 -7.13 6.62 -22.70
N LYS A 298 -7.67 6.99 -23.88
CA LYS A 298 -9.08 7.42 -24.00
C LYS A 298 -10.04 6.28 -23.65
N GLU A 299 -9.85 5.09 -24.21
CA GLU A 299 -10.68 3.92 -23.94
C GLU A 299 -10.69 3.56 -22.45
N MET A 300 -9.53 3.56 -21.80
CA MET A 300 -9.43 3.29 -20.37
C MET A 300 -10.05 4.42 -19.53
N ALA A 301 -9.89 5.67 -19.90
CA ALA A 301 -10.51 6.81 -19.21
C ALA A 301 -12.05 6.77 -19.32
N ASP A 302 -12.58 6.44 -20.50
CA ASP A 302 -14.02 6.28 -20.71
C ASP A 302 -14.56 5.09 -19.89
N SER A 303 -13.83 3.97 -19.84
CA SER A 303 -14.17 2.83 -18.99
C SER A 303 -14.16 3.17 -17.50
N TRP A 304 -13.14 3.87 -17.02
CA TRP A 304 -13.10 4.34 -15.64
C TRP A 304 -14.27 5.27 -15.32
N HIS A 305 -14.61 6.17 -16.25
CA HIS A 305 -15.74 7.06 -16.08
C HIS A 305 -17.08 6.32 -16.00
N ALA A 306 -17.31 5.36 -16.89
CA ALA A 306 -18.50 4.51 -16.87
C ALA A 306 -18.64 3.77 -15.52
N TRP A 307 -17.56 3.13 -15.05
CA TRP A 307 -17.52 2.50 -13.72
C TRP A 307 -17.83 3.51 -12.60
N SER A 308 -17.29 4.72 -12.68
CA SER A 308 -17.48 5.73 -11.64
C SER A 308 -18.94 6.21 -11.49
N LEU A 309 -19.71 6.12 -12.56
CA LEU A 309 -21.16 6.38 -12.53
C LEU A 309 -21.94 5.19 -11.99
N GLU A 310 -21.60 3.96 -12.45
CA GLU A 310 -22.23 2.72 -11.98
C GLU A 310 -22.06 2.52 -10.47
N ASP A 311 -20.82 2.68 -9.98
CA ASP A 311 -20.48 2.47 -8.56
C ASP A 311 -20.71 3.75 -7.70
N LYS A 312 -21.42 4.76 -8.24
CA LYS A 312 -21.81 5.98 -7.54
C LYS A 312 -20.66 6.79 -6.96
N VAL A 313 -19.50 6.75 -7.60
CA VAL A 313 -18.39 7.67 -7.30
C VAL A 313 -18.83 9.10 -7.63
N TYR A 314 -19.68 9.23 -8.63
CA TYR A 314 -20.34 10.49 -9.01
C TYR A 314 -21.86 10.39 -8.89
N PRO A 315 -22.54 11.52 -8.62
CA PRO A 315 -21.96 12.79 -8.16
C PRO A 315 -21.32 12.64 -6.77
N LYS A 316 -20.18 13.28 -6.57
CA LYS A 316 -19.58 13.32 -5.23
C LYS A 316 -20.52 14.04 -4.26
N PRO A 317 -20.70 13.54 -3.02
CA PRO A 317 -21.47 14.23 -2.02
C PRO A 317 -20.96 15.67 -1.89
N SER A 318 -21.86 16.64 -1.99
CA SER A 318 -21.51 18.03 -1.74
C SER A 318 -21.09 18.14 -0.28
N GLY A 319 -19.78 18.24 -0.06
CA GLY A 319 -19.23 18.46 1.28
C GLY A 319 -19.81 19.76 1.83
N LYS A 320 -20.78 19.69 2.73
CA LYS A 320 -21.16 20.83 3.54
C LYS A 320 -19.89 21.27 4.26
N LYS A 321 -19.27 22.36 3.81
CA LYS A 321 -18.22 23.04 4.58
C LYS A 321 -18.79 23.28 5.97
N LYS A 322 -18.43 22.48 6.96
CA LYS A 322 -18.66 22.85 8.36
C LYS A 322 -17.94 24.17 8.55
N LYS A 323 -18.70 25.29 8.56
CA LYS A 323 -18.18 26.56 9.03
C LYS A 323 -17.61 26.28 10.42
N ARG A 324 -16.28 26.31 10.56
CA ARG A 324 -15.65 26.42 11.87
C ARG A 324 -16.23 27.71 12.46
N LYS A 325 -17.10 27.58 13.44
CA LYS A 325 -17.42 28.70 14.33
C LYS A 325 -16.13 28.96 15.12
N ASN A 326 -15.60 30.15 14.94
CA ASN A 326 -14.51 30.70 15.75
C ASN A 326 -14.96 30.78 17.23
#